data_3a7a3bca8f91fa4b61a09e70095421e4
#
_entry.id   3a7a3bca8f91fa4b61a09e70095421e4
#
_cell.length_a   1.000
_cell.length_b   1.000
_cell.length_c   1.000
_cell.angle_alpha   90.00
_cell.angle_beta   90.00
_cell.angle_gamma   90.00
#
_symmetry.space_group_name_H-M   'P 1'
#
loop_
_entity.id
_entity.type
_entity.pdbx_description
1 polymer ?
#
loop_
_entity_poly.entity_id
_entity_poly.type
_entity_poly.pdbx_seq_one_letter_code
_entity_poly.pdbx_strand_id
1 'polypeptide(L)'
;MIFKDPNPIRRAVTKINWHPEATTDLRIGVSYAMLRFQQMPPKMPLQSYIWNLNNPNHPEKTLAPPSSLCTMVFNHKNSDIIVGGSYNGSLSFFDQRKGSSSGVIKPVETTLLEKSHHDPVYDIYWLTVGKSGTECVSTSTDGRILWWDMKKLGDGPVDELVLSETFQVGEQPVTKILGGTSLEYN
;
A
#
# COMPACT_ATOMS: atom_id res chain seq x y z
N MET A 1 -10.77 -23.65 4.17
CA MET A 1 -11.25 -22.44 3.47
C MET A 1 -10.13 -21.97 2.53
N ILE A 2 -10.43 -21.63 1.29
CA ILE A 2 -9.43 -21.21 0.28
C ILE A 2 -9.95 -19.94 -0.38
N PHE A 3 -9.17 -18.86 -0.28
CA PHE A 3 -9.41 -17.61 -0.99
C PHE A 3 -8.59 -17.62 -2.29
N LYS A 4 -9.25 -17.73 -3.41
CA LYS A 4 -8.59 -17.84 -4.72
C LYS A 4 -8.71 -16.54 -5.48
N ASP A 5 -7.57 -16.00 -5.96
CA ASP A 5 -7.59 -14.87 -6.90
C ASP A 5 -8.50 -15.20 -8.09
N PRO A 6 -9.56 -14.38 -8.35
CA PRO A 6 -10.47 -14.61 -9.46
C PRO A 6 -9.83 -14.43 -10.84
N ASN A 7 -8.63 -13.83 -10.91
CA ASN A 7 -7.96 -13.59 -12.18
C ASN A 7 -7.27 -14.86 -12.72
N PRO A 8 -7.27 -15.05 -14.05
CA PRO A 8 -6.60 -16.19 -14.69
C PRO A 8 -5.06 -16.06 -14.63
N ILE A 9 -4.52 -14.84 -14.57
CA ILE A 9 -3.09 -14.58 -14.47
C ILE A 9 -2.68 -14.72 -13.01
N ARG A 10 -1.73 -15.62 -12.73
CA ARG A 10 -1.22 -15.83 -11.38
C ARG A 10 -0.39 -14.63 -10.91
N ARG A 11 -0.78 -14.10 -9.77
CA ARG A 11 -0.10 -13.02 -9.07
C ARG A 11 0.32 -13.48 -7.68
N ALA A 12 1.36 -12.88 -7.13
CA ALA A 12 1.72 -13.11 -5.74
C ALA A 12 0.77 -12.36 -4.81
N VAL A 13 0.41 -12.96 -3.69
CA VAL A 13 -0.11 -12.26 -2.54
C VAL A 13 1.06 -11.53 -1.89
N THR A 14 1.01 -10.21 -1.82
CA THR A 14 2.12 -9.39 -1.32
C THR A 14 1.89 -8.90 0.11
N LYS A 15 0.64 -8.67 0.49
CA LYS A 15 0.26 -8.32 1.87
C LYS A 15 -1.12 -8.85 2.19
N ILE A 16 -1.31 -9.27 3.44
CA ILE A 16 -2.61 -9.58 4.04
C ILE A 16 -2.75 -8.68 5.25
N ASN A 17 -3.88 -8.00 5.37
CA ASN A 17 -4.17 -7.10 6.47
C ASN A 17 -5.58 -7.36 7.01
N TRP A 18 -5.70 -7.52 8.33
CA TRP A 18 -6.98 -7.68 9.00
C TRP A 18 -7.73 -6.36 9.04
N HIS A 19 -9.06 -6.45 8.93
CA HIS A 19 -9.93 -5.32 9.26
C HIS A 19 -9.73 -4.94 10.74
N PRO A 20 -9.62 -3.66 11.11
CA PRO A 20 -9.37 -3.24 12.49
C PRO A 20 -10.39 -3.76 13.50
N GLU A 21 -11.64 -3.93 13.06
CA GLU A 21 -12.75 -4.45 13.86
C GLU A 21 -12.93 -5.97 13.66
N ALA A 22 -11.84 -6.73 13.56
CA ALA A 22 -11.86 -8.15 13.21
C ALA A 22 -12.63 -9.05 14.19
N THR A 23 -12.99 -8.56 15.36
CA THR A 23 -13.87 -9.28 16.32
C THR A 23 -15.33 -9.30 15.88
N THR A 24 -15.79 -8.27 15.19
CA THR A 24 -17.17 -8.09 14.72
C THR A 24 -17.27 -8.17 13.21
N ASP A 25 -16.23 -7.77 12.51
CA ASP A 25 -16.14 -7.71 11.06
C ASP A 25 -15.00 -8.63 10.55
N LEU A 26 -15.38 -9.83 10.13
CA LEU A 26 -14.47 -10.88 9.67
C LEU A 26 -13.98 -10.64 8.25
N ARG A 27 -13.44 -9.45 7.97
CA ARG A 27 -12.87 -9.07 6.67
C ARG A 27 -11.35 -9.01 6.71
N ILE A 28 -10.75 -9.37 5.58
CA ILE A 28 -9.32 -9.22 5.30
C ILE A 28 -9.12 -8.48 3.99
N GLY A 29 -8.14 -7.61 3.97
CA GLY A 29 -7.62 -7.00 2.74
C GLY A 29 -6.45 -7.81 2.22
N VAL A 30 -6.42 -8.08 0.92
CA VAL A 30 -5.35 -8.85 0.27
C VAL A 30 -4.87 -8.08 -0.94
N SER A 31 -3.59 -7.70 -0.96
CA SER A 31 -2.96 -7.09 -2.12
C SER A 31 -2.27 -8.15 -2.99
N TYR A 32 -2.33 -7.92 -4.30
CA TYR A 32 -1.77 -8.80 -5.30
C TYR A 32 -0.92 -8.01 -6.27
N ALA A 33 0.35 -8.40 -6.40
CA ALA A 33 1.26 -7.80 -7.36
C ALA A 33 2.20 -8.85 -7.95
N MET A 34 2.81 -8.51 -9.09
CA MET A 34 3.92 -9.27 -9.64
C MET A 34 5.17 -8.42 -9.48
N LEU A 35 6.03 -8.82 -8.56
CA LEU A 35 7.27 -8.11 -8.22
C LEU A 35 8.45 -8.52 -9.12
N ARG A 36 8.18 -9.03 -10.32
CA ARG A 36 9.21 -9.44 -11.28
C ARG A 36 9.48 -8.30 -12.25
N PHE A 37 10.69 -7.76 -12.18
CA PHE A 37 11.14 -6.73 -13.11
C PHE A 37 11.09 -7.23 -14.57
N GLN A 38 10.53 -6.42 -15.47
CA GLN A 38 10.40 -6.67 -16.92
C GLN A 38 9.61 -7.92 -17.35
N GLN A 39 8.91 -8.59 -16.43
CA GLN A 39 8.12 -9.79 -16.76
C GLN A 39 6.60 -9.58 -16.59
N MET A 40 6.14 -8.34 -16.59
CA MET A 40 4.71 -8.07 -16.51
C MET A 40 4.00 -8.41 -17.82
N PRO A 41 2.98 -9.28 -17.79
CA PRO A 41 2.13 -9.49 -18.96
C PRO A 41 1.44 -8.19 -19.39
N PRO A 42 1.24 -7.95 -20.70
CA PRO A 42 0.68 -6.68 -21.20
C PRO A 42 -0.74 -6.37 -20.73
N LYS A 43 -1.45 -7.32 -20.16
CA LYS A 43 -2.81 -7.15 -19.57
C LYS A 43 -2.85 -7.65 -18.14
N MET A 44 -1.86 -7.27 -17.34
CA MET A 44 -1.81 -7.63 -15.93
C MET A 44 -3.01 -7.03 -15.18
N PRO A 45 -3.81 -7.82 -14.46
CA PRO A 45 -4.85 -7.28 -13.60
C PRO A 45 -4.23 -6.54 -12.42
N LEU A 46 -4.72 -5.32 -12.15
CA LEU A 46 -4.20 -4.43 -11.10
C LEU A 46 -4.97 -4.54 -9.79
N GLN A 47 -6.13 -5.20 -9.81
CA GLN A 47 -7.07 -5.24 -8.70
C GLN A 47 -6.48 -5.97 -7.48
N SER A 48 -6.83 -5.45 -6.31
CA SER A 48 -6.69 -6.08 -5.01
C SER A 48 -8.06 -6.26 -4.37
N TYR A 49 -8.18 -7.09 -3.35
CA TYR A 49 -9.50 -7.51 -2.89
C TYR A 49 -9.66 -7.40 -1.38
N ILE A 50 -10.91 -7.14 -0.97
CA ILE A 50 -11.37 -7.33 0.39
C ILE A 50 -12.24 -8.58 0.40
N TRP A 51 -11.91 -9.51 1.27
CA TRP A 51 -12.59 -10.78 1.43
C TRP A 51 -13.34 -10.81 2.76
N ASN A 52 -14.50 -11.45 2.75
CA ASN A 52 -15.23 -11.80 3.95
C ASN A 52 -14.98 -13.27 4.28
N LEU A 53 -14.55 -13.57 5.49
CA LEU A 53 -14.23 -14.94 5.90
C LEU A 53 -15.47 -15.85 5.92
N ASN A 54 -16.66 -15.28 6.10
CA ASN A 54 -17.91 -16.05 6.04
C ASN A 54 -18.28 -16.47 4.62
N ASN A 55 -17.75 -15.78 3.59
CA ASN A 55 -18.00 -16.10 2.19
C ASN A 55 -16.68 -16.09 1.37
N PRO A 56 -15.94 -17.21 1.37
CA PRO A 56 -14.64 -17.29 0.71
C PRO A 56 -14.73 -17.46 -0.83
N ASN A 57 -15.91 -17.66 -1.38
CA ASN A 57 -16.08 -18.02 -2.79
C ASN A 57 -15.79 -16.84 -3.74
N HIS A 58 -16.14 -15.62 -3.31
CA HIS A 58 -15.96 -14.40 -4.08
C HIS A 58 -15.46 -13.26 -3.17
N PRO A 59 -14.60 -12.36 -3.68
CA PRO A 59 -14.24 -11.16 -2.95
C PRO A 59 -15.49 -10.29 -2.71
N GLU A 60 -15.59 -9.71 -1.54
CA GLU A 60 -16.70 -8.82 -1.19
C GLU A 60 -16.57 -7.47 -1.90
N LYS A 61 -15.33 -6.94 -1.95
CA LYS A 61 -15.04 -5.68 -2.63
C LYS A 61 -13.76 -5.78 -3.44
N THR A 62 -13.72 -5.03 -4.53
CA THR A 62 -12.57 -4.94 -5.44
C THR A 62 -11.99 -3.54 -5.38
N LEU A 63 -10.71 -3.43 -5.05
CA LEU A 63 -9.95 -2.19 -5.16
C LEU A 63 -9.36 -2.11 -6.57
N ALA A 64 -9.60 -1.00 -7.27
CA ALA A 64 -9.13 -0.75 -8.63
C ALA A 64 -8.09 0.38 -8.66
N PRO A 65 -6.85 0.13 -8.24
CA PRO A 65 -5.77 1.11 -8.25
C PRO A 65 -5.25 1.36 -9.67
N PRO A 66 -4.56 2.49 -9.91
CA PRO A 66 -3.90 2.77 -11.19
C PRO A 66 -2.65 1.91 -11.45
N SER A 67 -2.05 1.36 -10.41
CA SER A 67 -0.93 0.41 -10.45
C SER A 67 -1.12 -0.69 -9.41
N SER A 68 -0.56 -1.89 -9.62
CA SER A 68 -0.71 -3.02 -8.69
C SER A 68 -0.27 -2.65 -7.28
N LEU A 69 -1.08 -3.01 -6.28
CA LEU A 69 -0.75 -2.76 -4.88
C LEU A 69 0.24 -3.81 -4.37
N CYS A 70 1.38 -3.36 -3.87
CA CYS A 70 2.35 -4.19 -3.17
C CYS A 70 1.98 -4.36 -1.69
N THR A 71 1.35 -3.35 -1.13
CA THR A 71 0.87 -3.35 0.25
C THR A 71 -0.47 -2.62 0.36
N MET A 72 -1.26 -2.94 1.37
CA MET A 72 -2.48 -2.21 1.74
C MET A 72 -2.74 -2.32 3.23
N VAL A 73 -3.24 -1.25 3.83
CA VAL A 73 -3.51 -1.19 5.27
C VAL A 73 -4.81 -0.43 5.53
N PHE A 74 -5.68 -1.01 6.35
CA PHE A 74 -6.88 -0.34 6.87
C PHE A 74 -6.49 0.74 7.89
N ASN A 75 -7.22 1.83 7.89
CA ASN A 75 -7.05 2.86 8.90
C ASN A 75 -7.69 2.41 10.23
N HIS A 76 -6.91 2.50 11.32
CA HIS A 76 -7.37 2.05 12.64
C HIS A 76 -8.46 2.92 13.26
N LYS A 77 -8.55 4.21 12.89
CA LYS A 77 -9.56 5.13 13.42
C LYS A 77 -10.83 5.18 12.57
N ASN A 78 -10.69 4.95 11.27
CA ASN A 78 -11.81 4.90 10.34
C ASN A 78 -11.58 3.71 9.40
N SER A 79 -12.11 2.58 9.76
CA SER A 79 -11.93 1.31 9.05
C SER A 79 -12.46 1.31 7.61
N ASP A 80 -13.29 2.31 7.24
CA ASP A 80 -13.71 2.52 5.86
C ASP A 80 -12.60 3.05 4.94
N ILE A 81 -11.55 3.64 5.52
CA ILE A 81 -10.42 4.18 4.76
C ILE A 81 -9.31 3.14 4.66
N ILE A 82 -8.79 2.99 3.45
CA ILE A 82 -7.69 2.09 3.14
C ILE A 82 -6.63 2.89 2.39
N VAL A 83 -5.36 2.68 2.73
CA VAL A 83 -4.24 3.13 1.92
C VAL A 83 -3.56 1.93 1.27
N GLY A 84 -3.23 2.07 0.00
CA GLY A 84 -2.47 1.07 -0.75
C GLY A 84 -1.21 1.67 -1.34
N GLY A 85 -0.08 0.98 -1.15
CA GLY A 85 1.20 1.30 -1.77
C GLY A 85 1.39 0.51 -3.06
N SER A 86 1.69 1.22 -4.12
CA SER A 86 1.71 0.69 -5.47
C SER A 86 3.11 0.29 -5.94
N TYR A 87 3.17 -0.55 -6.96
CA TYR A 87 4.40 -0.97 -7.63
C TYR A 87 5.16 0.20 -8.29
N ASN A 88 4.45 1.23 -8.76
CA ASN A 88 5.04 2.43 -9.33
C ASN A 88 5.49 3.48 -8.30
N GLY A 89 5.44 3.16 -7.00
CA GLY A 89 5.84 4.06 -5.92
C GLY A 89 4.76 5.01 -5.40
N SER A 90 3.59 5.11 -6.06
CA SER A 90 2.50 5.96 -5.59
C SER A 90 1.67 5.31 -4.48
N LEU A 91 1.03 6.14 -3.66
CA LEU A 91 0.01 5.72 -2.70
C LEU A 91 -1.37 6.04 -3.24
N SER A 92 -2.31 5.12 -3.04
CA SER A 92 -3.72 5.28 -3.39
C SER A 92 -4.59 5.15 -2.14
N PHE A 93 -5.48 6.12 -1.93
CA PHE A 93 -6.38 6.16 -0.80
C PHE A 93 -7.79 5.81 -1.25
N PHE A 94 -8.41 4.84 -0.59
CA PHE A 94 -9.73 4.32 -0.91
C PHE A 94 -10.70 4.57 0.24
N ASP A 95 -11.96 4.90 -0.09
CA ASP A 95 -13.07 4.95 0.85
C ASP A 95 -14.08 3.88 0.47
N GLN A 96 -14.26 2.89 1.34
CA GLN A 96 -15.15 1.74 1.11
C GLN A 96 -16.62 2.14 0.91
N ARG A 97 -17.03 3.31 1.39
CA ARG A 97 -18.40 3.86 1.25
C ARG A 97 -18.66 4.40 -0.15
N LYS A 98 -17.60 4.76 -0.88
CA LYS A 98 -17.67 5.31 -2.24
C LYS A 98 -17.60 4.24 -3.34
N GLY A 99 -17.76 2.97 -2.98
CA GLY A 99 -17.82 1.87 -3.93
C GLY A 99 -19.03 1.96 -4.85
N SER A 100 -18.88 1.45 -6.08
CA SER A 100 -20.00 1.28 -7.01
C SER A 100 -20.94 0.17 -6.53
N SER A 101 -22.16 0.10 -7.09
CA SER A 101 -23.11 -0.99 -6.84
C SER A 101 -22.55 -2.38 -7.16
N SER A 102 -21.52 -2.46 -8.00
CA SER A 102 -20.79 -3.69 -8.33
C SER A 102 -19.68 -4.06 -7.34
N GLY A 103 -19.53 -3.33 -6.23
CA GLY A 103 -18.48 -3.56 -5.22
C GLY A 103 -17.07 -3.11 -5.64
N VAL A 104 -16.94 -2.39 -6.77
CA VAL A 104 -15.65 -1.86 -7.22
C VAL A 104 -15.40 -0.48 -6.60
N ILE A 105 -14.26 -0.33 -5.94
CA ILE A 105 -13.82 0.90 -5.28
C ILE A 105 -12.62 1.47 -6.05
N LYS A 106 -12.78 2.67 -6.57
CA LYS A 106 -11.68 3.45 -7.15
C LYS A 106 -11.01 4.28 -6.06
N PRO A 107 -9.72 4.62 -6.21
CA PRO A 107 -9.09 5.54 -5.27
C PRO A 107 -9.80 6.89 -5.28
N VAL A 108 -9.99 7.45 -4.09
CA VAL A 108 -10.51 8.81 -3.90
C VAL A 108 -9.43 9.81 -4.25
N GLU A 109 -8.21 9.49 -3.82
CA GLU A 109 -7.02 10.28 -4.12
C GLU A 109 -5.82 9.36 -4.31
N THR A 110 -4.83 9.85 -5.07
CA THR A 110 -3.55 9.20 -5.32
C THR A 110 -2.46 10.24 -5.24
N THR A 111 -1.33 9.89 -4.65
CA THR A 111 -0.18 10.80 -4.58
C THR A 111 0.39 11.09 -5.97
N LEU A 112 0.94 12.28 -6.14
CA LEU A 112 1.62 12.65 -7.39
C LEU A 112 2.88 11.79 -7.56
N LEU A 113 3.05 11.19 -8.72
CA LEU A 113 4.16 10.26 -8.99
C LEU A 113 5.52 10.93 -8.80
N GLU A 114 5.65 12.21 -9.21
CA GLU A 114 6.87 13.00 -9.08
C GLU A 114 7.33 13.24 -7.63
N LYS A 115 6.37 13.20 -6.69
CA LYS A 115 6.60 13.44 -5.25
C LYS A 115 6.54 12.15 -4.42
N SER A 116 6.32 11.03 -5.07
CA SER A 116 6.19 9.71 -4.45
C SER A 116 7.53 8.96 -4.40
N HIS A 117 7.48 7.71 -3.97
CA HIS A 117 8.63 6.83 -4.06
C HIS A 117 9.02 6.54 -5.51
N HIS A 118 10.29 6.24 -5.74
CA HIS A 118 10.81 5.86 -7.07
C HIS A 118 10.72 4.36 -7.33
N ASP A 119 10.62 3.57 -6.26
CA ASP A 119 10.52 2.11 -6.27
C ASP A 119 9.21 1.64 -5.65
N PRO A 120 8.85 0.35 -5.75
CA PRO A 120 7.65 -0.19 -5.14
C PRO A 120 7.55 0.09 -3.64
N VAL A 121 6.37 0.48 -3.18
CA VAL A 121 6.08 0.70 -1.77
C VAL A 121 5.86 -0.64 -1.10
N TYR A 122 6.76 -1.02 -0.18
CA TYR A 122 6.70 -2.33 0.48
C TYR A 122 5.89 -2.35 1.75
N ASP A 123 5.89 -1.27 2.52
CA ASP A 123 5.11 -1.21 3.75
C ASP A 123 4.57 0.19 4.03
N ILE A 124 3.43 0.22 4.75
CA ILE A 124 2.75 1.44 5.15
C ILE A 124 2.25 1.25 6.57
N TYR A 125 2.37 2.29 7.37
CA TYR A 125 1.88 2.34 8.74
C TYR A 125 1.04 3.59 8.98
N TRP A 126 -0.19 3.42 9.51
CA TRP A 126 -1.00 4.56 9.95
C TRP A 126 -0.53 5.06 11.31
N LEU A 127 -0.28 6.36 11.41
CA LEU A 127 0.13 6.95 12.66
C LEU A 127 -1.05 7.00 13.63
N THR A 128 -0.84 6.44 14.81
CA THR A 128 -1.81 6.45 15.91
C THR A 128 -1.67 7.69 16.78
N VAL A 129 -0.51 8.35 16.71
CA VAL A 129 -0.17 9.57 17.44
C VAL A 129 -0.83 10.76 16.76
N GLY A 130 -1.60 11.53 17.52
CA GLY A 130 -2.36 12.67 16.97
C GLY A 130 -3.87 12.43 16.91
N LYS A 131 -4.62 13.51 16.81
CA LYS A 131 -6.09 13.47 16.88
C LYS A 131 -6.76 13.15 15.54
N SER A 132 -6.09 13.39 14.41
CA SER A 132 -6.70 13.33 13.09
C SER A 132 -6.89 11.89 12.56
N GLY A 133 -5.89 11.01 12.76
CA GLY A 133 -5.89 9.68 12.16
C GLY A 133 -5.80 9.70 10.63
N THR A 134 -5.31 10.80 10.06
CA THR A 134 -5.18 11.00 8.60
C THR A 134 -3.75 10.89 8.11
N GLU A 135 -2.81 10.63 9.02
CA GLU A 135 -1.39 10.59 8.72
C GLU A 135 -0.91 9.14 8.62
N CYS A 136 -0.08 8.87 7.62
CA CYS A 136 0.57 7.57 7.45
C CYS A 136 2.02 7.75 7.02
N VAL A 137 2.80 6.69 7.22
CA VAL A 137 4.21 6.60 6.82
C VAL A 137 4.35 5.45 5.84
N SER A 138 5.15 5.64 4.81
CA SER A 138 5.46 4.62 3.82
C SER A 138 6.95 4.41 3.67
N THR A 139 7.35 3.21 3.30
CA THR A 139 8.75 2.86 3.01
C THR A 139 8.87 2.11 1.70
N SER A 140 10.03 2.28 1.05
CA SER A 140 10.34 1.65 -0.23
C SER A 140 11.82 1.26 -0.31
N THR A 141 12.16 0.45 -1.29
CA THR A 141 13.55 0.06 -1.61
C THR A 141 14.38 1.20 -2.18
N ASP A 142 13.78 2.33 -2.53
CA ASP A 142 14.48 3.57 -2.87
C ASP A 142 15.22 4.20 -1.68
N GLY A 143 15.05 3.64 -0.48
CA GLY A 143 15.68 4.11 0.75
C GLY A 143 14.99 5.29 1.40
N ARG A 144 13.83 5.68 0.92
CA ARG A 144 13.07 6.79 1.47
C ARG A 144 11.98 6.28 2.41
N ILE A 145 11.78 7.02 3.50
CA ILE A 145 10.62 6.92 4.38
C ILE A 145 9.88 8.24 4.25
N LEU A 146 8.62 8.20 3.84
CA LEU A 146 7.82 9.38 3.54
C LEU A 146 6.61 9.45 4.48
N TRP A 147 6.40 10.62 5.08
CA TRP A 147 5.22 10.94 5.88
C TRP A 147 4.16 11.64 5.04
N TRP A 148 2.93 11.20 5.14
CA TRP A 148 1.81 11.68 4.35
C TRP A 148 0.66 12.15 5.23
N ASP A 149 0.04 13.27 4.88
CA ASP A 149 -1.28 13.65 5.38
C ASP A 149 -2.31 13.50 4.26
N MET A 150 -3.28 12.63 4.45
CA MET A 150 -4.36 12.36 3.50
C MET A 150 -5.11 13.63 3.06
N LYS A 151 -5.10 14.70 3.86
CA LYS A 151 -5.75 15.97 3.55
C LYS A 151 -4.91 16.88 2.64
N LYS A 152 -3.62 16.58 2.42
CA LYS A 152 -2.66 17.43 1.74
C LYS A 152 -1.81 16.68 0.69
N LEU A 153 -2.36 15.61 0.11
CA LEU A 153 -1.61 14.75 -0.81
C LEU A 153 -1.07 15.49 -2.06
N GLY A 154 -1.78 16.52 -2.51
CA GLY A 154 -1.34 17.37 -3.61
C GLY A 154 -0.05 18.14 -3.33
N ASP A 155 0.24 18.44 -2.06
CA ASP A 155 1.47 19.15 -1.65
C ASP A 155 2.70 18.23 -1.64
N GLY A 156 2.47 16.91 -1.62
CA GLY A 156 3.51 15.87 -1.49
C GLY A 156 3.65 15.38 -0.05
N PRO A 157 4.75 14.67 0.27
CA PRO A 157 5.01 14.22 1.62
C PRO A 157 5.23 15.39 2.57
N VAL A 158 4.75 15.24 3.82
CA VAL A 158 4.92 16.24 4.89
C VAL A 158 6.35 16.24 5.39
N ASP A 159 6.98 15.06 5.42
CA ASP A 159 8.36 14.88 5.86
C ASP A 159 9.00 13.69 5.14
N GLU A 160 10.32 13.65 5.13
CA GLU A 160 11.12 12.64 4.45
C GLU A 160 12.35 12.28 5.26
N LEU A 161 12.65 10.99 5.35
CA LEU A 161 13.90 10.44 5.87
C LEU A 161 14.54 9.53 4.83
N VAL A 162 15.84 9.72 4.58
CA VAL A 162 16.62 8.84 3.70
C VAL A 162 17.46 7.90 4.55
N LEU A 163 17.27 6.61 4.35
CA LEU A 163 18.08 5.57 4.99
C LEU A 163 19.39 5.42 4.22
N SER A 164 20.49 5.78 4.85
CA SER A 164 21.81 5.67 4.24
C SER A 164 22.86 5.25 5.26
N GLU A 165 23.88 4.57 4.79
CA GLU A 165 25.06 4.20 5.53
C GLU A 165 26.31 4.78 4.83
N THR A 166 27.18 5.42 5.61
CA THR A 166 28.45 5.94 5.10
C THR A 166 29.59 5.11 5.66
N PHE A 167 30.41 4.56 4.77
CA PHE A 167 31.58 3.76 5.11
C PHE A 167 32.82 4.25 4.35
N GLN A 168 34.00 3.98 4.88
CA GLN A 168 35.27 4.36 4.28
C GLN A 168 35.73 3.30 3.28
N VAL A 169 36.02 3.71 2.04
CA VAL A 169 36.73 2.89 1.05
C VAL A 169 38.04 3.56 0.70
N GLY A 170 39.11 3.11 1.34
CA GLY A 170 40.39 3.81 1.32
C GLY A 170 40.30 5.16 2.06
N GLU A 171 40.66 6.25 1.38
CA GLU A 171 40.61 7.61 1.95
C GLU A 171 39.29 8.36 1.61
N GLN A 172 38.38 7.74 0.87
CA GLN A 172 37.14 8.39 0.44
C GLN A 172 35.91 7.84 1.19
N PRO A 173 35.02 8.71 1.72
CA PRO A 173 33.74 8.28 2.24
C PRO A 173 32.78 7.92 1.09
N VAL A 174 32.16 6.76 1.18
CA VAL A 174 31.13 6.29 0.24
C VAL A 174 29.81 6.15 0.98
N THR A 175 28.78 6.82 0.49
CA THR A 175 27.42 6.71 1.04
C THR A 175 26.60 5.74 0.20
N LYS A 176 26.04 4.74 0.86
CA LYS A 176 25.13 3.75 0.27
C LYS A 176 23.72 3.97 0.79
N ILE A 177 22.75 4.04 -0.11
CA ILE A 177 21.33 4.07 0.22
C ILE A 177 20.87 2.65 0.57
N LEU A 178 20.11 2.53 1.66
CA LEU A 178 19.56 1.28 2.18
C LEU A 178 18.06 1.24 1.93
N GLY A 179 17.59 0.21 1.20
CA GLY A 179 16.16 0.03 0.93
C GLY A 179 15.40 -0.46 2.16
N GLY A 180 14.21 0.10 2.39
CA GLY A 180 13.28 -0.32 3.43
C GLY A 180 12.23 -1.30 2.88
N THR A 181 12.01 -2.42 3.59
CA THR A 181 11.02 -3.45 3.20
C THR A 181 9.94 -3.66 4.24
N SER A 182 10.11 -3.18 5.44
CA SER A 182 9.14 -3.24 6.53
C SER A 182 9.29 -2.04 7.44
N LEU A 183 8.19 -1.63 8.05
CA LEU A 183 8.10 -0.44 8.88
C LEU A 183 7.31 -0.76 10.15
N GLU A 184 7.83 -0.34 11.29
CA GLU A 184 7.12 -0.28 12.55
C GLU A 184 7.37 1.09 13.19
N TYR A 185 6.33 1.68 13.75
CA TYR A 185 6.39 3.00 14.39
C TYR A 185 5.92 2.89 15.83
N ASN A 186 6.79 3.29 16.77
CA ASN A 186 6.54 3.30 18.22
C ASN A 186 6.39 4.73 18.75
#